data_ccef93fad89e88981da63abfccb0eda6
#
_entry.id   ccef93fad89e88981da63abfccb0eda6
#
_cell.length_a   1.000
_cell.length_b   1.000
_cell.length_c   1.000
_cell.angle_alpha   90.00
_cell.angle_beta   90.00
_cell.angle_gamma   90.00
#
_symmetry.space_group_name_H-M   'P 1'
#
loop_
_entity.id
_entity.type
_entity.pdbx_description
1 polymer ?
#
loop_
_entity_poly.entity_id
_entity_poly.type
_entity_poly.pdbx_seq_one_letter_code
_entity_poly.pdbx_strand_id
1 'polypeptide(L)'
;VTQEVPTAGKNSLEIVLKEDTKTLDEVVVIGYGSARKSDVTGSIASVGGEKLREMPATNITYALQNRVAGVDMSQTSSAPGASMQIRIRGTRSLNASNDPLVVLDGIPFMGNLSDINPGDIKSMDILKDASSTAIYGARGANGVILITTHKGAQGSPARFTYNGYAGMKKVFSKYPMMNGSKFAEMRKLAGKFENSVDESDDVDTDWQDLMLRDGYVNSHDVSVSGGTNGG
;
A
#
# COMPACT_ATOMS: atom_id res chain seq x y z
N VAL A 1 19.26 18.83 21.67
CA VAL A 1 20.49 19.62 21.91
C VAL A 1 20.84 19.45 23.37
N THR A 2 22.03 18.93 23.65
CA THR A 2 22.55 18.82 25.03
C THR A 2 23.07 20.19 25.44
N GLN A 3 22.52 20.73 26.53
CA GLN A 3 22.98 22.04 27.07
C GLN A 3 23.68 21.78 28.39
N GLU A 4 24.97 22.14 28.48
CA GLU A 4 25.72 22.07 29.74
C GLU A 4 25.54 23.39 30.48
N VAL A 5 25.04 23.30 31.70
CA VAL A 5 24.83 24.47 32.58
C VAL A 5 25.76 24.34 33.81
N PRO A 6 26.67 25.27 34.05
CA PRO A 6 27.54 25.21 35.21
C PRO A 6 26.74 25.46 36.48
N THR A 7 26.84 24.53 37.43
CA THR A 7 26.08 24.53 38.70
C THR A 7 26.83 25.16 39.89
N ALA A 8 28.11 25.48 39.71
CA ALA A 8 28.96 25.97 40.80
C ALA A 8 28.44 27.28 41.41
N GLY A 9 27.96 27.21 42.67
CA GLY A 9 27.61 28.40 43.48
C GLY A 9 26.20 28.97 43.27
N LYS A 10 25.29 28.25 42.64
CA LYS A 10 23.89 28.70 42.45
C LYS A 10 22.90 27.80 43.20
N ASN A 11 22.06 28.41 44.05
CA ASN A 11 20.99 27.71 44.78
C ASN A 11 19.70 27.51 43.96
N SER A 12 19.59 28.13 42.80
CA SER A 12 18.50 27.94 41.85
C SER A 12 19.04 28.04 40.42
N LEU A 13 18.61 27.12 39.55
CA LEU A 13 18.95 27.10 38.15
C LEU A 13 17.70 27.37 37.34
N GLU A 14 17.67 28.43 36.59
CA GLU A 14 16.66 28.73 35.59
C GLU A 14 17.14 28.18 34.25
N ILE A 15 16.52 27.09 33.78
CA ILE A 15 16.88 26.46 32.52
C ILE A 15 15.81 26.85 31.48
N VAL A 16 16.18 27.75 30.58
CA VAL A 16 15.35 28.11 29.42
C VAL A 16 15.65 27.11 28.30
N LEU A 17 14.71 26.20 28.08
CA LEU A 17 14.77 25.28 26.96
C LEU A 17 14.48 26.06 25.66
N LYS A 18 15.46 26.09 24.75
CA LYS A 18 15.21 26.57 23.38
C LYS A 18 14.52 25.51 22.61
N GLU A 19 13.39 25.82 21.97
CA GLU A 19 12.76 24.93 21.03
C GLU A 19 13.77 24.52 19.95
N ASP A 20 13.91 23.22 19.75
CA ASP A 20 14.70 22.69 18.65
C ASP A 20 13.85 22.80 17.37
N THR A 21 13.94 23.92 16.69
CA THR A 21 13.30 24.18 15.40
C THR A 21 14.02 23.50 14.24
N LYS A 22 14.71 22.38 14.46
CA LYS A 22 15.11 21.52 13.36
C LYS A 22 13.84 20.88 12.75
N THR A 23 13.13 21.66 11.96
CA THR A 23 12.22 21.10 10.97
C THR A 23 13.05 20.17 10.10
N LEU A 24 12.80 18.89 10.19
CA LEU A 24 13.30 17.94 9.20
C LEU A 24 12.72 18.38 7.86
N ASP A 25 13.53 19.03 7.04
CA ASP A 25 13.16 19.36 5.66
C ASP A 25 12.86 18.04 4.94
N GLU A 26 11.58 17.75 4.80
CA GLU A 26 11.13 16.56 4.07
C GLU A 26 11.50 16.78 2.60
N VAL A 27 12.51 16.06 2.14
CA VAL A 27 13.01 16.14 0.77
C VAL A 27 12.23 15.15 -0.09
N VAL A 28 11.58 15.65 -1.12
CA VAL A 28 10.87 14.86 -2.12
C VAL A 28 11.74 14.71 -3.35
N VAL A 29 11.90 13.50 -3.84
CA VAL A 29 12.58 13.25 -5.12
C VAL A 29 11.62 13.61 -6.25
N ILE A 30 11.96 14.61 -7.05
CA ILE A 30 11.16 15.05 -8.19
C ILE A 30 11.97 14.83 -9.47
N GLY A 31 11.54 13.89 -10.30
CA GLY A 31 12.19 13.64 -11.58
C GLY A 31 13.66 13.24 -11.43
N TYR A 32 14.54 14.02 -11.98
CA TYR A 32 15.99 13.78 -11.94
C TYR A 32 16.71 14.50 -10.80
N GLY A 33 15.99 15.05 -9.84
CA GLY A 33 16.56 15.78 -8.72
C GLY A 33 15.74 15.62 -7.43
N SER A 34 16.28 16.16 -6.34
CA SER A 34 15.58 16.27 -5.05
C SER A 34 15.23 17.74 -4.80
N ALA A 35 13.98 18.01 -4.47
CA ALA A 35 13.54 19.33 -4.02
C ALA A 35 12.92 19.23 -2.62
N ARG A 36 12.92 20.36 -1.88
CA ARG A 36 12.22 20.41 -0.61
C ARG A 36 10.71 20.37 -0.88
N LYS A 37 9.97 19.65 -0.06
CA LYS A 37 8.50 19.55 -0.19
C LYS A 37 7.83 20.92 -0.15
N SER A 38 8.40 21.89 0.60
CA SER A 38 7.98 23.28 0.65
C SER A 38 8.09 24.02 -0.68
N ASP A 39 9.03 23.60 -1.54
CA ASP A 39 9.36 24.29 -2.79
C ASP A 39 8.50 23.77 -3.95
N VAL A 40 7.73 22.69 -3.72
CA VAL A 40 6.85 22.11 -4.72
C VAL A 40 5.46 22.67 -4.54
N THR A 41 5.02 23.48 -5.48
CA THR A 41 3.70 24.14 -5.48
C THR A 41 2.53 23.19 -5.83
N GLY A 42 2.81 21.93 -6.19
CA GLY A 42 1.82 20.92 -6.55
C GLY A 42 1.25 20.16 -5.35
N SER A 43 0.03 19.61 -5.49
CA SER A 43 -0.56 18.73 -4.49
C SER A 43 0.15 17.38 -4.46
N ILE A 44 1.08 17.21 -3.53
CA ILE A 44 1.81 15.98 -3.28
C ILE A 44 1.27 15.34 -2.00
N ALA A 45 0.97 14.06 -2.06
CA ALA A 45 0.68 13.28 -0.87
C ALA A 45 1.85 12.33 -0.59
N SER A 46 2.47 12.48 0.57
CA SER A 46 3.60 11.64 1.00
C SER A 46 3.15 10.64 2.05
N VAL A 47 3.61 9.41 1.92
CA VAL A 47 3.41 8.34 2.89
C VAL A 47 4.77 7.75 3.25
N GLY A 48 5.15 7.85 4.51
CA GLY A 48 6.40 7.25 4.99
C GLY A 48 6.30 5.72 5.07
N GLY A 49 7.43 5.04 4.86
CA GLY A 49 7.49 3.57 4.88
C GLY A 49 7.07 2.97 6.24
N GLU A 50 7.25 3.68 7.35
CA GLU A 50 6.76 3.22 8.66
C GLU A 50 5.25 3.05 8.67
N LYS A 51 4.51 4.03 8.14
CA LYS A 51 3.04 3.97 8.03
C LYS A 51 2.56 2.85 7.10
N LEU A 52 3.36 2.51 6.09
CA LEU A 52 3.04 1.40 5.19
C LEU A 52 3.20 0.04 5.88
N ARG A 53 4.12 -0.07 6.86
CA ARG A 53 4.40 -1.30 7.63
C ARG A 53 3.51 -1.50 8.85
N GLU A 54 2.78 -0.47 9.31
CA GLU A 54 1.85 -0.60 10.44
C GLU A 54 0.78 -1.67 10.25
N MET A 55 0.42 -1.96 9.01
CA MET A 55 -0.53 -3.03 8.70
C MET A 55 0.20 -4.18 8.01
N PRO A 56 -0.01 -5.42 8.44
CA PRO A 56 0.50 -6.59 7.73
C PRO A 56 -0.21 -6.71 6.38
N ALA A 57 0.30 -6.01 5.39
CA ALA A 57 -0.22 -6.03 4.03
C ALA A 57 0.65 -6.93 3.16
N THR A 58 0.01 -7.83 2.41
CA THR A 58 0.69 -8.73 1.48
C THR A 58 1.33 -7.99 0.31
N ASN A 59 0.88 -6.78 0.02
CA ASN A 59 1.46 -5.92 -0.98
C ASN A 59 1.23 -4.44 -0.63
N ILE A 60 1.99 -3.57 -1.30
CA ILE A 60 2.00 -2.13 -1.08
C ILE A 60 0.65 -1.45 -1.39
N THR A 61 -0.12 -1.98 -2.33
CA THR A 61 -1.41 -1.42 -2.72
C THR A 61 -2.44 -1.51 -1.60
N TYR A 62 -2.45 -2.61 -0.86
CA TYR A 62 -3.30 -2.72 0.34
C TYR A 62 -2.86 -1.76 1.45
N ALA A 63 -1.55 -1.58 1.61
CA ALA A 63 -1.02 -0.64 2.60
C ALA A 63 -1.38 0.82 2.30
N LEU A 64 -1.57 1.17 1.03
CA LEU A 64 -1.96 2.52 0.59
C LEU A 64 -3.47 2.77 0.60
N GLN A 65 -4.26 1.72 0.56
CA GLN A 65 -5.73 1.82 0.45
C GLN A 65 -6.29 2.70 1.57
N ASN A 66 -7.10 3.69 1.20
CA ASN A 66 -7.74 4.66 2.11
C ASN A 66 -6.80 5.60 2.89
N ARG A 67 -5.48 5.58 2.60
CA ARG A 67 -4.51 6.46 3.29
C ARG A 67 -4.21 7.75 2.52
N VAL A 68 -4.54 7.80 1.25
CA VAL A 68 -4.21 8.93 0.37
C VAL A 68 -5.47 9.49 -0.26
N ALA A 69 -5.82 10.72 0.10
CA ALA A 69 -6.96 11.41 -0.50
C ALA A 69 -6.76 11.61 -2.02
N GLY A 70 -7.82 11.34 -2.80
CA GLY A 70 -7.81 11.50 -4.26
C GLY A 70 -7.11 10.37 -5.01
N VAL A 71 -6.83 9.26 -4.34
CA VAL A 71 -6.37 8.00 -4.94
C VAL A 71 -7.45 6.96 -4.69
N ASP A 72 -8.02 6.44 -5.77
CA ASP A 72 -8.97 5.34 -5.74
C ASP A 72 -8.25 4.04 -6.05
N MET A 73 -8.51 3.03 -5.23
CA MET A 73 -7.92 1.71 -5.36
C MET A 73 -9.02 0.68 -5.35
N SER A 74 -9.26 0.06 -6.48
CA SER A 74 -10.25 -0.98 -6.65
C SER A 74 -9.60 -2.32 -6.96
N GLN A 75 -10.05 -3.36 -6.30
CA GLN A 75 -9.61 -4.72 -6.58
C GLN A 75 -10.34 -5.23 -7.82
N THR A 76 -9.59 -5.70 -8.81
CA THR A 76 -10.15 -6.21 -10.06
C THR A 76 -10.75 -7.61 -9.92
N SER A 77 -10.31 -8.36 -8.93
CA SER A 77 -10.76 -9.73 -8.65
C SER A 77 -10.56 -10.08 -7.18
N SER A 78 -11.41 -10.96 -6.66
CA SER A 78 -11.25 -11.53 -5.30
C SER A 78 -10.23 -12.67 -5.24
N ALA A 79 -9.59 -13.02 -6.35
CA ALA A 79 -8.58 -14.07 -6.38
C ALA A 79 -7.35 -13.68 -5.54
N PRO A 80 -6.71 -14.64 -4.85
CA PRO A 80 -5.45 -14.39 -4.16
C PRO A 80 -4.38 -13.88 -5.15
N GLY A 81 -3.71 -12.77 -4.81
CA GLY A 81 -2.69 -12.17 -5.68
C GLY A 81 -3.23 -11.31 -6.83
N ALA A 82 -4.55 -11.07 -6.89
CA ALA A 82 -5.12 -10.18 -7.89
C ALA A 82 -4.51 -8.77 -7.80
N SER A 83 -4.23 -8.18 -8.95
CA SER A 83 -3.74 -6.82 -9.04
C SER A 83 -4.83 -5.83 -8.63
N MET A 84 -4.43 -4.76 -7.98
CA MET A 84 -5.32 -3.63 -7.72
C MET A 84 -5.17 -2.59 -8.81
N GLN A 85 -6.29 -2.06 -9.26
CA GLN A 85 -6.32 -0.94 -10.17
C GLN A 85 -6.22 0.35 -9.36
N ILE A 86 -5.27 1.20 -9.70
CA ILE A 86 -5.02 2.47 -9.03
C ILE A 86 -5.43 3.60 -9.97
N ARG A 87 -6.21 4.54 -9.47
CA ARG A 87 -6.64 5.72 -10.21
C ARG A 87 -6.39 6.97 -9.38
N ILE A 88 -5.74 7.96 -9.98
CA ILE A 88 -5.49 9.24 -9.33
C ILE A 88 -6.42 10.27 -9.95
N ARG A 89 -7.33 10.82 -9.11
CA ARG A 89 -8.36 11.79 -9.53
C ARG A 89 -9.31 11.29 -10.62
N GLY A 90 -9.59 9.97 -10.64
CA GLY A 90 -10.56 9.36 -11.55
C GLY A 90 -10.00 8.93 -12.90
N THR A 91 -10.89 8.63 -13.84
CA THR A 91 -10.56 8.18 -15.20
C THR A 91 -10.46 9.36 -16.15
N ARG A 92 -9.43 9.40 -16.98
CA ARG A 92 -9.21 10.45 -17.97
C ARG A 92 -9.41 10.00 -19.41
N SER A 93 -9.21 8.72 -19.67
CA SER A 93 -9.30 8.16 -21.01
C SER A 93 -10.30 7.01 -21.05
N LEU A 94 -11.08 6.93 -22.12
CA LEU A 94 -11.99 5.81 -22.38
C LEU A 94 -11.27 4.64 -23.05
N ASN A 95 -10.25 4.92 -23.87
CA ASN A 95 -9.60 3.90 -24.69
C ASN A 95 -8.13 3.63 -24.30
N ALA A 96 -7.47 4.54 -23.58
CA ALA A 96 -6.10 4.35 -23.12
C ALA A 96 -6.07 3.94 -21.64
N SER A 97 -4.93 3.39 -21.20
CA SER A 97 -4.72 3.07 -19.77
C SER A 97 -4.88 4.33 -18.92
N ASN A 98 -5.54 4.17 -17.78
CA ASN A 98 -5.69 5.19 -16.76
C ASN A 98 -4.76 4.93 -15.54
N ASP A 99 -3.84 3.99 -15.67
CA ASP A 99 -2.91 3.65 -14.60
C ASP A 99 -1.86 4.75 -14.42
N PRO A 100 -1.49 5.11 -13.19
CA PRO A 100 -0.45 6.08 -12.94
C PRO A 100 0.93 5.54 -13.33
N LEU A 101 1.85 6.44 -13.66
CA LEU A 101 3.24 6.08 -13.86
C LEU A 101 3.90 5.77 -12.51
N VAL A 102 4.49 4.60 -12.38
CA VAL A 102 5.31 4.25 -11.22
C VAL A 102 6.78 4.57 -11.52
N VAL A 103 7.44 5.26 -10.61
CA VAL A 103 8.86 5.59 -10.69
C VAL A 103 9.54 5.09 -9.43
N LEU A 104 10.48 4.17 -9.58
CA LEU A 104 11.24 3.55 -8.50
C LEU A 104 12.65 4.12 -8.50
N ASP A 105 13.05 4.79 -7.42
CA ASP A 105 14.36 5.45 -7.27
C ASP A 105 14.76 6.34 -8.46
N GLY A 106 13.79 7.01 -9.07
CA GLY A 106 13.99 7.89 -10.21
C GLY A 106 13.89 7.22 -11.59
N ILE A 107 13.72 5.90 -11.64
CA ILE A 107 13.61 5.13 -12.90
C ILE A 107 12.17 4.69 -13.09
N PRO A 108 11.57 4.89 -14.30
CA PRO A 108 10.24 4.37 -14.60
C PRO A 108 10.18 2.84 -14.43
N PHE A 109 9.29 2.38 -13.57
CA PHE A 109 9.09 0.98 -13.28
C PHE A 109 7.96 0.41 -14.16
N MET A 110 8.26 -0.67 -14.89
CA MET A 110 7.33 -1.29 -15.84
C MET A 110 6.64 -2.55 -15.26
N GLY A 111 6.96 -2.93 -14.01
CA GLY A 111 6.34 -4.05 -13.30
C GLY A 111 5.07 -3.65 -12.55
N ASN A 112 4.48 -4.62 -11.87
CA ASN A 112 3.35 -4.36 -10.99
C ASN A 112 3.80 -3.77 -9.66
N LEU A 113 3.02 -2.84 -9.12
CA LEU A 113 3.30 -2.26 -7.81
C LEU A 113 3.31 -3.31 -6.68
N SER A 114 2.58 -4.42 -6.87
CA SER A 114 2.58 -5.57 -5.97
C SER A 114 3.91 -6.32 -5.89
N ASP A 115 4.80 -6.13 -6.86
CA ASP A 115 6.10 -6.82 -6.91
C ASP A 115 7.15 -6.13 -6.02
N ILE A 116 6.82 -4.92 -5.53
CA ILE A 116 7.69 -4.14 -4.66
C ILE A 116 7.39 -4.51 -3.21
N ASN A 117 8.43 -4.93 -2.48
CA ASN A 117 8.30 -5.25 -1.07
C ASN A 117 8.07 -3.98 -0.23
N PRO A 118 6.98 -3.89 0.55
CA PRO A 118 6.74 -2.75 1.44
C PRO A 118 7.88 -2.49 2.44
N GLY A 119 8.62 -3.55 2.81
CA GLY A 119 9.78 -3.47 3.70
C GLY A 119 10.94 -2.62 3.15
N ASP A 120 11.11 -2.59 1.84
CA ASP A 120 12.20 -1.86 1.18
C ASP A 120 11.89 -0.37 0.98
N ILE A 121 10.64 0.05 1.23
CA ILE A 121 10.21 1.41 0.95
C ILE A 121 10.52 2.34 2.11
N LYS A 122 11.24 3.40 1.79
CA LYS A 122 11.52 4.52 2.68
C LYS A 122 10.38 5.55 2.66
N SER A 123 9.94 5.95 1.47
CA SER A 123 8.84 6.88 1.26
C SER A 123 8.16 6.64 -0.08
N MET A 124 6.89 7.01 -0.13
CA MET A 124 6.10 7.03 -1.35
C MET A 124 5.44 8.40 -1.48
N ASP A 125 5.65 9.02 -2.63
CA ASP A 125 5.11 10.34 -2.95
C ASP A 125 4.21 10.24 -4.17
N ILE A 126 2.98 10.75 -4.05
CA ILE A 126 1.99 10.68 -5.10
C ILE A 126 1.75 12.07 -5.66
N LEU A 127 2.17 12.26 -6.90
CA LEU A 127 2.01 13.49 -7.66
C LEU A 127 0.67 13.47 -8.38
N LYS A 128 -0.21 14.40 -7.99
CA LYS A 128 -1.61 14.42 -8.47
C LYS A 128 -1.87 15.53 -9.48
N ASP A 129 -1.07 16.60 -9.46
CA ASP A 129 -1.26 17.78 -10.28
C ASP A 129 -0.38 17.79 -11.53
N ALA A 130 -0.88 18.42 -12.59
CA ALA A 130 -0.15 18.55 -13.84
C ALA A 130 1.20 19.28 -13.70
N SER A 131 1.29 20.27 -12.79
CA SER A 131 2.54 20.97 -12.51
C SER A 131 3.62 20.05 -11.96
N SER A 132 3.28 19.17 -11.02
CA SER A 132 4.21 18.23 -10.41
C SER A 132 4.55 17.04 -11.32
N THR A 133 3.65 16.67 -12.25
CA THR A 133 3.85 15.57 -13.20
C THR A 133 4.46 15.98 -14.53
N ALA A 134 4.60 17.29 -14.80
CA ALA A 134 5.08 17.83 -16.08
C ALA A 134 6.45 17.27 -16.52
N ILE A 135 7.33 17.01 -15.57
CA ILE A 135 8.66 16.43 -15.80
C ILE A 135 8.59 15.05 -16.48
N TYR A 136 7.51 14.29 -16.25
CA TYR A 136 7.30 12.95 -16.81
C TYR A 136 6.55 12.99 -18.15
N GLY A 137 6.21 14.20 -18.64
CA GLY A 137 5.52 14.41 -19.91
C GLY A 137 4.17 13.70 -19.99
N ALA A 138 3.82 13.21 -21.18
CA ALA A 138 2.55 12.53 -21.43
C ALA A 138 2.34 11.27 -20.55
N ARG A 139 3.42 10.61 -20.15
CA ARG A 139 3.35 9.41 -19.28
C ARG A 139 2.88 9.75 -17.86
N GLY A 140 3.09 10.98 -17.41
CA GLY A 140 2.62 11.48 -16.11
C GLY A 140 1.19 11.98 -16.10
N ALA A 141 0.46 11.93 -17.23
CA ALA A 141 -0.88 12.49 -17.35
C ALA A 141 -1.88 11.90 -16.35
N ASN A 142 -1.78 10.61 -16.04
CA ASN A 142 -2.65 9.92 -15.08
C ASN A 142 -2.17 10.01 -13.62
N GLY A 143 -1.17 10.86 -13.35
CA GLY A 143 -0.49 10.96 -12.08
C GLY A 143 0.78 10.10 -12.03
N VAL A 144 1.61 10.37 -11.04
CA VAL A 144 2.90 9.66 -10.86
C VAL A 144 3.02 9.22 -9.41
N ILE A 145 3.44 7.98 -9.21
CA ILE A 145 3.77 7.40 -7.91
C ILE A 145 5.29 7.27 -7.85
N LEU A 146 5.92 8.08 -7.00
CA LEU A 146 7.35 8.03 -6.74
C LEU A 146 7.60 7.13 -5.54
N ILE A 147 8.45 6.14 -5.71
CA ILE A 147 8.86 5.23 -4.65
C ILE A 147 10.34 5.41 -4.42
N THR A 148 10.69 5.74 -3.19
CA THR A 148 12.08 5.81 -2.75
C THR A 148 12.36 4.65 -1.82
N THR A 149 13.39 3.86 -2.13
CA THR A 149 13.78 2.72 -1.31
C THR A 149 14.81 3.09 -0.25
N HIS A 150 15.00 2.20 0.72
CA HIS A 150 16.08 2.31 1.69
C HIS A 150 17.42 2.08 1.00
N LYS A 151 18.31 3.04 1.13
CA LYS A 151 19.70 2.92 0.65
C LYS A 151 20.63 2.74 1.84
N GLY A 152 21.68 1.94 1.68
CA GLY A 152 22.75 1.87 2.67
C GLY A 152 23.39 3.26 2.84
N ALA A 153 23.63 3.68 4.09
CA ALA A 153 24.35 4.91 4.33
C ALA A 153 25.85 4.65 4.22
N GLN A 154 26.58 5.55 3.55
CA GLN A 154 28.03 5.46 3.40
C GLN A 154 28.71 5.37 4.77
N GLY A 155 29.61 4.41 4.95
CA GLY A 155 30.32 4.19 6.21
C GLY A 155 29.48 3.54 7.32
N SER A 156 28.23 3.13 7.05
CA SER A 156 27.41 2.44 8.06
C SER A 156 27.76 0.95 8.15
N PRO A 157 27.79 0.39 9.38
CA PRO A 157 27.96 -1.06 9.57
C PRO A 157 26.81 -1.83 8.95
N ALA A 158 27.07 -3.09 8.63
CA ALA A 158 26.01 -3.98 8.13
C ALA A 158 24.89 -4.13 9.18
N ARG A 159 23.66 -3.81 8.76
CA ARG A 159 22.45 -3.95 9.57
C ARG A 159 21.59 -5.04 8.97
N PHE A 160 21.25 -6.01 9.80
CA PHE A 160 20.31 -7.06 9.46
C PHE A 160 18.93 -6.71 10.02
N THR A 161 17.91 -6.82 9.19
CA THR A 161 16.53 -6.62 9.62
C THR A 161 15.72 -7.84 9.22
N TYR A 162 14.94 -8.36 10.15
CA TYR A 162 13.99 -9.43 9.90
C TYR A 162 12.58 -8.94 10.26
N ASN A 163 11.65 -9.10 9.33
CA ASN A 163 10.24 -8.86 9.53
C ASN A 163 9.48 -10.14 9.22
N GLY A 164 8.55 -10.52 10.09
CA GLY A 164 7.74 -11.69 9.86
C GLY A 164 6.35 -11.53 10.43
N TYR A 165 5.35 -12.05 9.73
CA TYR A 165 4.02 -12.17 10.26
C TYR A 165 3.37 -13.48 9.84
N ALA A 166 2.45 -13.98 10.68
CA ALA A 166 1.60 -15.11 10.40
C ALA A 166 0.16 -14.74 10.70
N GLY A 167 -0.77 -15.20 9.89
CA GLY A 167 -2.19 -14.90 10.05
C GLY A 167 -3.10 -15.97 9.47
N MET A 168 -4.37 -15.94 9.89
CA MET A 168 -5.43 -16.77 9.34
C MET A 168 -6.42 -15.90 8.61
N LYS A 169 -6.81 -16.31 7.40
CA LYS A 169 -7.87 -15.69 6.61
C LYS A 169 -9.10 -16.58 6.67
N LYS A 170 -10.22 -16.04 7.13
CA LYS A 170 -11.52 -16.70 7.12
C LYS A 170 -12.51 -15.86 6.35
N VAL A 171 -13.48 -16.53 5.73
CA VAL A 171 -14.61 -15.85 5.12
C VAL A 171 -15.45 -15.24 6.24
N PHE A 172 -15.67 -13.94 6.18
CA PHE A 172 -16.41 -13.20 7.19
C PHE A 172 -17.91 -13.52 7.16
N SER A 173 -18.47 -13.67 5.97
CA SER A 173 -19.90 -13.94 5.81
C SER A 173 -20.12 -14.75 4.54
N LYS A 174 -21.06 -15.70 4.60
CA LYS A 174 -21.56 -16.42 3.45
C LYS A 174 -22.80 -15.72 2.93
N TYR A 175 -23.07 -15.85 1.63
CA TYR A 175 -24.33 -15.39 1.07
C TYR A 175 -25.47 -16.27 1.58
N PRO A 176 -26.59 -15.67 2.03
CA PRO A 176 -27.77 -16.46 2.42
C PRO A 176 -28.36 -17.11 1.16
N MET A 177 -28.16 -18.40 1.02
CA MET A 177 -28.71 -19.18 -0.08
C MET A 177 -29.86 -20.07 0.41
N MET A 178 -30.76 -20.45 -0.49
CA MET A 178 -31.77 -21.41 -0.19
C MET A 178 -31.15 -22.80 -0.05
N ASN A 179 -31.66 -23.62 0.86
CA ASN A 179 -31.35 -25.04 0.91
C ASN A 179 -32.08 -25.76 -0.21
N GLY A 180 -31.69 -27.02 -0.50
CA GLY A 180 -32.24 -27.81 -1.61
C GLY A 180 -33.75 -27.92 -1.59
N SER A 181 -34.34 -28.20 -0.42
CA SER A 181 -35.80 -28.35 -0.28
C SER A 181 -36.56 -27.05 -0.58
N LYS A 182 -36.10 -25.90 -0.09
CA LYS A 182 -36.71 -24.59 -0.41
C LYS A 182 -36.55 -24.23 -1.87
N PHE A 183 -35.41 -24.56 -2.48
CA PHE A 183 -35.21 -24.36 -3.90
C PHE A 183 -36.17 -25.18 -4.74
N ALA A 184 -36.37 -26.47 -4.42
CA ALA A 184 -37.31 -27.35 -5.10
C ALA A 184 -38.78 -26.86 -4.95
N GLU A 185 -39.16 -26.40 -3.74
CA GLU A 185 -40.46 -25.79 -3.47
C GLU A 185 -40.68 -24.53 -4.33
N MET A 186 -39.71 -23.65 -4.38
CA MET A 186 -39.78 -22.44 -5.20
C MET A 186 -39.94 -22.77 -6.69
N ARG A 187 -39.20 -23.76 -7.19
CA ARG A 187 -39.32 -24.19 -8.58
C ARG A 187 -40.68 -24.83 -8.89
N LYS A 188 -41.22 -25.59 -7.95
CA LYS A 188 -42.62 -26.14 -8.05
C LYS A 188 -43.64 -25.01 -8.13
N LEU A 189 -43.53 -24.00 -7.25
CA LEU A 189 -44.43 -22.84 -7.27
C LEU A 189 -44.29 -22.01 -8.55
N ALA A 190 -43.09 -21.90 -9.09
CA ALA A 190 -42.84 -21.20 -10.34
C ALA A 190 -43.26 -21.97 -11.61
N GLY A 191 -43.73 -23.20 -11.48
CA GLY A 191 -44.06 -24.06 -12.61
C GLY A 191 -42.86 -24.49 -13.45
N LYS A 192 -41.66 -24.46 -12.88
CA LYS A 192 -40.36 -24.78 -13.54
C LYS A 192 -39.70 -26.03 -12.99
N PHE A 193 -40.43 -26.84 -12.24
CA PHE A 193 -39.92 -28.07 -11.67
C PHE A 193 -39.92 -29.19 -12.74
N GLU A 194 -38.74 -29.72 -13.02
CA GLU A 194 -38.55 -30.75 -14.07
C GLU A 194 -38.36 -32.15 -13.49
N ASN A 195 -38.42 -32.30 -12.15
CA ASN A 195 -38.18 -33.55 -11.44
C ASN A 195 -36.86 -34.23 -11.81
N SER A 196 -35.83 -33.39 -12.02
CA SER A 196 -34.48 -33.88 -12.26
C SER A 196 -33.79 -34.30 -10.96
N VAL A 197 -32.67 -35.01 -11.07
CA VAL A 197 -31.88 -35.46 -9.91
C VAL A 197 -31.43 -34.25 -9.06
N ASP A 198 -31.18 -33.12 -9.70
CA ASP A 198 -30.74 -31.89 -9.02
C ASP A 198 -31.86 -31.17 -8.26
N GLU A 199 -33.09 -31.57 -8.44
CA GLU A 199 -34.30 -30.99 -7.83
C GLU A 199 -34.94 -31.91 -6.81
N SER A 200 -34.27 -33.02 -6.45
CA SER A 200 -34.78 -33.95 -5.44
C SER A 200 -34.65 -33.31 -4.03
N ASP A 201 -35.66 -33.61 -3.18
CA ASP A 201 -35.74 -33.04 -1.82
C ASP A 201 -34.63 -33.57 -0.88
N ASP A 202 -33.90 -34.59 -1.28
CA ASP A 202 -32.81 -35.23 -0.54
C ASP A 202 -31.43 -34.70 -0.89
N VAL A 203 -31.33 -33.84 -1.90
CA VAL A 203 -30.06 -33.17 -2.27
C VAL A 203 -30.00 -31.80 -1.64
N ASP A 204 -29.11 -31.63 -0.69
CA ASP A 204 -28.84 -30.34 -0.04
C ASP A 204 -27.32 -30.11 0.11
N THR A 205 -26.71 -29.71 -0.99
CA THR A 205 -25.25 -29.46 -1.02
C THR A 205 -24.96 -28.01 -0.77
N ASP A 206 -24.27 -27.69 0.34
CA ASP A 206 -23.73 -26.37 0.58
C ASP A 206 -22.44 -26.15 -0.25
N TRP A 207 -22.61 -25.63 -1.46
CA TRP A 207 -21.50 -25.32 -2.36
C TRP A 207 -20.54 -24.29 -1.80
N GLN A 208 -21.03 -23.37 -0.95
CA GLN A 208 -20.17 -22.38 -0.33
C GLN A 208 -19.23 -23.04 0.67
N ASP A 209 -19.72 -23.97 1.48
CA ASP A 209 -18.89 -24.74 2.42
C ASP A 209 -17.82 -25.59 1.71
N LEU A 210 -18.20 -26.19 0.60
CA LEU A 210 -17.28 -27.01 -0.18
C LEU A 210 -16.16 -26.20 -0.85
N MET A 211 -16.46 -24.96 -1.25
CA MET A 211 -15.51 -24.09 -1.95
C MET A 211 -14.68 -23.19 -1.05
N LEU A 212 -15.24 -22.82 0.11
CA LEU A 212 -14.59 -21.91 1.04
C LEU A 212 -13.69 -22.69 2.02
N ARG A 213 -12.45 -22.24 2.16
CA ARG A 213 -11.49 -22.83 3.09
C ARG A 213 -10.82 -21.73 3.92
N ASP A 214 -10.51 -22.07 5.15
CA ASP A 214 -9.63 -21.24 5.96
C ASP A 214 -8.22 -21.21 5.33
N GLY A 215 -7.70 -20.02 5.10
CA GLY A 215 -6.36 -19.80 4.53
C GLY A 215 -5.37 -19.39 5.59
N TYR A 216 -4.16 -19.91 5.51
CA TYR A 216 -3.03 -19.46 6.31
C TYR A 216 -2.15 -18.55 5.46
N VAL A 217 -1.72 -17.44 6.05
CA VAL A 217 -0.78 -16.51 5.43
C VAL A 217 0.41 -16.36 6.35
N ASN A 218 1.59 -16.56 5.80
CA ASN A 218 2.86 -16.24 6.45
C ASN A 218 3.70 -15.41 5.51
N SER A 219 4.51 -14.52 6.05
CA SER A 219 5.48 -13.72 5.32
C SER A 219 6.73 -13.60 6.15
N HIS A 220 7.87 -13.78 5.52
CA HIS A 220 9.18 -13.65 6.12
C HIS A 220 10.03 -12.79 5.18
N ASP A 221 10.52 -11.68 5.71
CA ASP A 221 11.35 -10.72 5.00
C ASP A 221 12.67 -10.54 5.73
N VAL A 222 13.78 -10.70 5.01
CA VAL A 222 15.12 -10.52 5.53
C VAL A 222 15.82 -9.48 4.68
N SER A 223 16.27 -8.41 5.29
CA SER A 223 17.04 -7.39 4.59
C SER A 223 18.41 -7.17 5.24
N VAL A 224 19.38 -6.87 4.40
CA VAL A 224 20.74 -6.50 4.82
C VAL A 224 21.08 -5.17 4.18
N SER A 225 21.42 -4.19 5.00
CA SER A 225 21.84 -2.88 4.52
C SER A 225 23.15 -2.46 5.16
N GLY A 226 24.01 -1.82 4.41
CA GLY A 226 25.30 -1.33 4.86
C GLY A 226 25.96 -0.49 3.78
N GLY A 227 27.04 0.18 4.09
CA GLY A 227 27.78 0.98 3.13
C GLY A 227 29.25 1.03 3.47
N THR A 228 30.11 0.94 2.47
CA THR A 228 31.57 1.12 2.60
C THR A 228 31.96 2.58 2.45
N ASN A 229 33.12 2.97 2.98
CA ASN A 229 33.67 4.32 2.83
C ASN A 229 34.31 4.59 1.45
N GLY A 230 34.39 3.58 0.59
CA GLY A 230 34.92 3.70 -0.75
C GLY A 230 33.78 3.57 -1.77
N GLY A 231 33.34 4.71 -2.28
CA GLY A 231 32.36 4.79 -3.36
C GLY A 231 33.02 5.02 -4.68
#